data_48f86e97f489a5445190b554baa93e12
#
_entry.id   48f86e97f489a5445190b554baa93e12
#
_cell.length_a   1.000
_cell.length_b   1.000
_cell.length_c   1.000
_cell.angle_alpha   90.00
_cell.angle_beta   90.00
_cell.angle_gamma   90.00
#
_symmetry.space_group_name_H-M   'P 1'
#
loop_
_entity.id
_entity.type
_entity.pdbx_description
1 polymer ?
#
loop_
_entity_poly.entity_id
_entity_poly.type
_entity_poly.pdbx_seq_one_letter_code
_entity_poly.pdbx_strand_id
1 'polypeptide(L)'
;MNERERSPRRGMCAAVLSLEAITLGLSTPVMISISDVPAATALPVGLGLMLACLLVAGLLRAEWAYALGWAIQVAAVALGFAVTTMFFLGGLFALLWATAYLLGRKIETERAAAFAAFDAEQSRER
;
A
#
# COMPACT_ATOMS: atom_id res chain seq x y z
N MET A 1 -13.94 -15.65 9.63
CA MET A 1 -12.94 -14.79 10.29
C MET A 1 -13.64 -13.86 11.26
N ASN A 2 -13.27 -13.89 12.54
CA ASN A 2 -13.86 -12.97 13.50
C ASN A 2 -13.12 -11.62 13.46
N GLU A 3 -13.67 -10.63 14.18
CA GLU A 3 -13.11 -9.28 14.16
C GLU A 3 -11.68 -9.19 14.69
N ARG A 4 -11.30 -10.07 15.61
CA ARG A 4 -9.95 -10.08 16.18
C ARG A 4 -8.90 -10.52 15.18
N GLU A 5 -9.28 -11.34 14.19
CA GLU A 5 -8.38 -11.86 13.18
C GLU A 5 -8.20 -10.91 12.01
N ARG A 6 -9.12 -9.95 11.84
CA ARG A 6 -9.00 -8.96 10.79
C ARG A 6 -7.95 -7.93 11.14
N SER A 7 -7.09 -7.63 10.18
CA SER A 7 -6.09 -6.59 10.33
C SER A 7 -6.54 -5.34 9.58
N PRO A 8 -6.90 -4.24 10.29
CA PRO A 8 -7.21 -2.98 9.61
C PRO A 8 -6.06 -2.48 8.76
N ARG A 9 -4.83 -2.63 9.26
CA ARG A 9 -3.63 -2.26 8.53
C ARG A 9 -3.55 -2.98 7.19
N ARG A 10 -3.77 -4.29 7.20
CA ARG A 10 -3.74 -5.10 5.99
C ARG A 10 -4.78 -4.62 4.97
N GLY A 11 -6.02 -4.40 5.42
CA GLY A 11 -7.08 -3.93 4.54
C GLY A 11 -6.79 -2.56 3.94
N MET A 12 -6.34 -1.63 4.77
CA MET A 12 -6.04 -0.27 4.33
C MET A 12 -4.84 -0.24 3.37
N CYS A 13 -3.79 -0.97 3.69
CA CYS A 13 -2.61 -1.05 2.84
C CYS A 13 -2.92 -1.76 1.51
N ALA A 14 -3.71 -2.83 1.55
CA ALA A 14 -4.14 -3.50 0.33
C ALA A 14 -4.98 -2.58 -0.56
N ALA A 15 -5.86 -1.78 0.03
CA ALA A 15 -6.65 -0.81 -0.71
C ALA A 15 -5.76 0.24 -1.38
N VAL A 16 -4.77 0.76 -0.66
CA VAL A 16 -3.83 1.75 -1.21
C VAL A 16 -3.04 1.16 -2.37
N LEU A 17 -2.52 -0.06 -2.20
CA LEU A 17 -1.76 -0.74 -3.26
C LEU A 17 -2.63 -1.04 -4.48
N SER A 18 -3.89 -1.41 -4.28
CA SER A 18 -4.82 -1.68 -5.38
C SER A 18 -5.10 -0.41 -6.18
N LEU A 19 -5.35 0.71 -5.48
CA LEU A 19 -5.54 2.00 -6.13
C LEU A 19 -4.27 2.44 -6.87
N GLU A 20 -3.12 2.23 -6.24
CA GLU A 20 -1.83 2.54 -6.86
C GLU A 20 -1.61 1.70 -8.12
N ALA A 21 -1.96 0.42 -8.09
CA ALA A 21 -1.85 -0.46 -9.24
C ALA A 21 -2.68 0.06 -10.42
N ILE A 22 -3.92 0.47 -10.15
CA ILE A 22 -4.80 1.03 -11.18
C ILE A 22 -4.19 2.32 -11.74
N THR A 23 -3.70 3.19 -10.87
CA THR A 23 -3.09 4.46 -11.28
C THR A 23 -1.85 4.23 -12.13
N LEU A 24 -0.98 3.29 -11.74
CA LEU A 24 0.21 2.95 -12.51
C LEU A 24 -0.16 2.38 -13.88
N GLY A 25 -1.16 1.51 -13.92
CA GLY A 25 -1.64 0.96 -15.18
C GLY A 25 -2.17 2.04 -16.12
N LEU A 26 -2.94 2.99 -15.59
CA LEU A 26 -3.47 4.10 -16.38
C LEU A 26 -2.39 5.13 -16.74
N SER A 27 -1.35 5.26 -15.92
CA SER A 27 -0.25 6.18 -16.18
C SER A 27 0.66 5.71 -17.31
N THR A 28 0.70 4.40 -17.57
CA THR A 28 1.57 3.85 -18.62
C THR A 28 1.32 4.47 -19.99
N PRO A 29 0.07 4.51 -20.51
CA PRO A 29 -0.19 5.18 -21.79
C PRO A 29 0.12 6.69 -21.73
N VAL A 30 -0.12 7.31 -20.58
CA VAL A 30 0.15 8.75 -20.40
C VAL A 30 1.66 9.03 -20.51
N MET A 31 2.49 8.18 -19.93
CA MET A 31 3.94 8.32 -20.06
C MET A 31 4.38 8.25 -21.52
N ILE A 32 3.79 7.35 -22.29
CA ILE A 32 4.13 7.18 -23.70
C ILE A 32 3.66 8.37 -24.52
N SER A 33 2.40 8.81 -24.31
CA SER A 33 1.74 9.79 -25.17
C SER A 33 2.09 11.24 -24.83
N ILE A 34 2.29 11.55 -23.55
CA ILE A 34 2.43 12.92 -23.07
C ILE A 34 3.86 13.24 -22.62
N SER A 35 4.50 12.32 -21.96
CA SER A 35 5.84 12.54 -21.38
C SER A 35 6.97 12.04 -22.27
N ASP A 36 6.65 11.59 -23.48
CA ASP A 36 7.63 11.10 -24.46
C ASP A 36 8.56 9.99 -23.95
N VAL A 37 8.08 9.22 -22.98
CA VAL A 37 8.81 8.07 -22.49
C VAL A 37 8.66 6.94 -23.51
N PRO A 38 9.77 6.32 -23.98
CA PRO A 38 9.67 5.23 -24.96
C PRO A 38 8.81 4.09 -24.40
N ALA A 39 7.98 3.49 -25.27
CA ALA A 39 7.13 2.36 -24.87
C ALA A 39 7.95 1.21 -24.30
N ALA A 40 9.15 0.98 -24.85
CA ALA A 40 10.05 -0.07 -24.36
C ALA A 40 10.46 0.13 -22.89
N THR A 41 10.44 1.37 -22.39
CA THR A 41 10.73 1.70 -21.00
C THR A 41 9.45 1.79 -20.19
N ALA A 42 8.41 2.48 -20.71
CA ALA A 42 7.17 2.73 -19.99
C ALA A 42 6.39 1.46 -19.70
N LEU A 43 6.29 0.54 -20.67
CA LEU A 43 5.52 -0.69 -20.48
C LEU A 43 6.10 -1.58 -19.37
N PRO A 44 7.40 -1.94 -19.40
CA PRO A 44 7.95 -2.79 -18.33
C PRO A 44 7.88 -2.13 -16.97
N VAL A 45 8.19 -0.84 -16.89
CA VAL A 45 8.21 -0.10 -15.60
C VAL A 45 6.80 0.06 -15.05
N GLY A 46 5.88 0.59 -15.85
CA GLY A 46 4.51 0.86 -15.42
C GLY A 46 3.76 -0.42 -15.08
N LEU A 47 3.77 -1.39 -16.00
CA LEU A 47 3.07 -2.65 -15.79
C LEU A 47 3.76 -3.51 -14.74
N GLY A 48 5.09 -3.46 -14.69
CA GLY A 48 5.86 -4.16 -13.65
C GLY A 48 5.52 -3.67 -12.25
N LEU A 49 5.46 -2.36 -12.05
CA LEU A 49 5.06 -1.79 -10.76
C LEU A 49 3.60 -2.09 -10.44
N MET A 50 2.71 -2.04 -11.43
CA MET A 50 1.30 -2.41 -11.25
C MET A 50 1.20 -3.84 -10.74
N LEU A 51 1.88 -4.76 -11.40
CA LEU A 51 1.87 -6.17 -11.04
C LEU A 51 2.48 -6.37 -9.65
N ALA A 52 3.59 -5.68 -9.36
CA ALA A 52 4.22 -5.74 -8.04
C ALA A 52 3.26 -5.27 -6.93
N CYS A 53 2.52 -4.18 -7.18
CA CYS A 53 1.51 -3.69 -6.23
C CYS A 53 0.44 -4.74 -5.96
N LEU A 54 -0.07 -5.39 -7.01
CA LEU A 54 -1.10 -6.41 -6.86
C LEU A 54 -0.57 -7.63 -6.11
N LEU A 55 0.65 -8.07 -6.43
CA LEU A 55 1.27 -9.20 -5.76
C LEU A 55 1.51 -8.91 -4.28
N VAL A 56 2.05 -7.73 -3.96
CA VAL A 56 2.30 -7.36 -2.57
C VAL A 56 0.98 -7.19 -1.81
N ALA A 57 -0.06 -6.64 -2.45
CA ALA A 57 -1.38 -6.53 -1.82
C ALA A 57 -1.90 -7.92 -1.40
N GLY A 58 -1.68 -8.93 -2.23
CA GLY A 58 -2.03 -10.31 -1.89
C GLY A 58 -1.15 -10.94 -0.84
N LEU A 59 0.10 -10.47 -0.70
CA LEU A 59 1.07 -11.02 0.24
C LEU A 59 1.08 -10.33 1.60
N LEU A 60 0.22 -9.34 1.83
CA LEU A 60 0.21 -8.58 3.09
C LEU A 60 -0.17 -9.41 4.32
N ARG A 61 -0.40 -10.70 4.16
CA ARG A 61 -0.53 -11.63 5.29
C ARG A 61 0.77 -11.75 6.07
N ALA A 62 1.91 -11.64 5.38
CA ALA A 62 3.22 -11.73 5.98
C ALA A 62 3.73 -10.34 6.35
N GLU A 63 4.34 -10.20 7.51
CA GLU A 63 4.90 -8.91 7.95
C GLU A 63 5.98 -8.39 6.98
N TRP A 64 6.77 -9.28 6.40
CA TRP A 64 7.83 -8.87 5.47
C TRP A 64 7.27 -8.20 4.20
N ALA A 65 6.02 -8.48 3.84
CA ALA A 65 5.40 -7.87 2.67
C ALA A 65 5.19 -6.36 2.83
N TYR A 66 5.06 -5.87 4.06
CA TYR A 66 4.98 -4.43 4.31
C TYR A 66 6.29 -3.73 3.94
N ALA A 67 7.42 -4.39 4.13
CA ALA A 67 8.70 -3.87 3.67
C ALA A 67 8.74 -3.76 2.14
N LEU A 68 8.18 -4.73 1.42
CA LEU A 68 8.03 -4.66 -0.03
C LEU A 68 7.13 -3.51 -0.44
N GLY A 69 6.06 -3.26 0.31
CA GLY A 69 5.19 -2.11 0.08
C GLY A 69 5.94 -0.78 0.20
N TRP A 70 6.78 -0.64 1.21
CA TRP A 70 7.64 0.53 1.36
C TRP A 70 8.61 0.68 0.17
N ALA A 71 9.19 -0.44 -0.28
CA ALA A 71 10.08 -0.44 -1.44
C ALA A 71 9.33 0.03 -2.70
N ILE A 72 8.09 -0.39 -2.88
CA ILE A 72 7.25 0.05 -4.00
C ILE A 72 7.04 1.56 -3.94
N GLN A 73 6.78 2.12 -2.75
CA GLN A 73 6.58 3.56 -2.61
C GLN A 73 7.84 4.34 -3.00
N VAL A 74 9.02 3.86 -2.58
CA VAL A 74 10.28 4.46 -2.97
C VAL A 74 10.47 4.40 -4.50
N ALA A 75 10.17 3.24 -5.10
CA ALA A 75 10.27 3.08 -6.54
C ALA A 75 9.32 4.01 -7.30
N ALA A 76 8.09 4.15 -6.81
CA ALA A 76 7.10 5.03 -7.43
C ALA A 76 7.54 6.50 -7.37
N VAL A 77 8.07 6.94 -6.24
CA VAL A 77 8.61 8.30 -6.11
C VAL A 77 9.83 8.49 -7.02
N ALA A 78 10.69 7.48 -7.09
CA ALA A 78 11.89 7.53 -7.94
C ALA A 78 11.53 7.67 -9.43
N LEU A 79 10.38 7.17 -9.86
CA LEU A 79 9.91 7.39 -11.23
C LEU A 79 9.73 8.88 -11.55
N GLY A 80 9.56 9.72 -10.55
CA GLY A 80 9.46 11.16 -10.72
C GLY A 80 10.71 11.77 -11.34
N PHE A 81 11.86 11.14 -11.21
CA PHE A 81 13.07 11.60 -11.88
C PHE A 81 12.99 11.43 -13.40
N ALA A 82 12.20 10.47 -13.88
CA ALA A 82 11.97 10.27 -15.31
C ALA A 82 10.73 11.01 -15.80
N VAL A 83 9.69 11.08 -14.97
CA VAL A 83 8.40 11.71 -15.31
C VAL A 83 7.98 12.59 -14.15
N THR A 84 8.01 13.91 -14.32
CA THR A 84 7.73 14.88 -13.24
C THR A 84 6.39 14.63 -12.57
N THR A 85 5.34 14.30 -13.34
CA THR A 85 4.01 14.01 -12.80
C THR A 85 4.04 12.89 -11.77
N MET A 86 4.97 11.92 -11.92
CA MET A 86 5.07 10.80 -11.00
C MET A 86 5.59 11.21 -9.62
N PHE A 87 6.29 12.35 -9.50
CA PHE A 87 6.63 12.87 -8.17
C PHE A 87 5.38 13.19 -7.35
N PHE A 88 4.39 13.80 -7.97
CA PHE A 88 3.15 14.14 -7.29
C PHE A 88 2.35 12.88 -6.98
N LEU A 89 2.18 11.99 -7.95
CA LEU A 89 1.45 10.75 -7.76
C LEU A 89 2.16 9.82 -6.78
N GLY A 90 3.47 9.64 -6.95
CA GLY A 90 4.27 8.80 -6.06
C GLY A 90 4.29 9.34 -4.64
N GLY A 91 4.46 10.66 -4.49
CA GLY A 91 4.43 11.32 -3.19
C GLY A 91 3.07 11.19 -2.52
N LEU A 92 2.00 11.37 -3.28
CA LEU A 92 0.64 11.21 -2.77
C LEU A 92 0.40 9.77 -2.29
N PHE A 93 0.74 8.78 -3.11
CA PHE A 93 0.57 7.38 -2.72
C PHE A 93 1.50 6.98 -1.57
N ALA A 94 2.71 7.55 -1.51
CA ALA A 94 3.60 7.31 -0.38
C ALA A 94 2.99 7.84 0.92
N LEU A 95 2.35 9.02 0.89
CA LEU A 95 1.64 9.56 2.04
C LEU A 95 0.45 8.68 2.41
N LEU A 96 -0.33 8.25 1.42
CA LEU A 96 -1.46 7.35 1.66
C LEU A 96 -1.00 6.03 2.26
N TRP A 97 0.08 5.47 1.73
CA TRP A 97 0.66 4.24 2.26
C TRP A 97 1.12 4.41 3.70
N ALA A 98 1.90 5.47 3.97
CA ALA A 98 2.38 5.73 5.32
C ALA A 98 1.22 5.95 6.28
N THR A 99 0.21 6.70 5.87
CA THR A 99 -0.99 6.92 6.69
C THR A 99 -1.71 5.60 6.96
N ALA A 100 -1.92 4.78 5.91
CA ALA A 100 -2.60 3.50 6.06
C ALA A 100 -1.81 2.56 6.98
N TYR A 101 -0.50 2.51 6.81
CA TYR A 101 0.35 1.65 7.62
C TYR A 101 0.35 2.09 9.10
N LEU A 102 0.60 3.38 9.35
CA LEU A 102 0.69 3.89 10.71
C LEU A 102 -0.66 3.90 11.41
N LEU A 103 -1.69 4.33 10.71
CA LEU A 103 -3.05 4.34 11.27
C LEU A 103 -3.55 2.93 11.53
N GLY A 104 -3.29 2.02 10.60
CA GLY A 104 -3.66 0.62 10.77
C GLY A 104 -2.96 -0.01 11.96
N ARG A 105 -1.67 0.26 12.15
CA ARG A 105 -0.94 -0.21 13.34
C ARG A 105 -1.52 0.36 14.61
N LYS A 106 -1.85 1.66 14.61
CA LYS A 106 -2.45 2.31 15.77
C LYS A 106 -3.79 1.65 16.12
N ILE A 107 -4.63 1.43 15.12
CA ILE A 107 -5.94 0.78 15.32
C ILE A 107 -5.75 -0.62 15.88
N GLU A 108 -4.83 -1.40 15.32
CA GLU A 108 -4.55 -2.76 15.81
C GLU A 108 -4.11 -2.76 17.27
N THR A 109 -3.23 -1.81 17.65
CA THR A 109 -2.75 -1.69 19.03
C THR A 109 -3.90 -1.33 19.97
N GLU A 110 -4.74 -0.39 19.59
CA GLU A 110 -5.89 0.02 20.40
C GLU A 110 -6.92 -1.09 20.53
N ARG A 111 -7.16 -1.84 19.44
CA ARG A 111 -8.07 -2.98 19.48
C ARG A 111 -7.56 -4.09 20.38
N ALA A 112 -6.27 -4.40 20.32
CA ALA A 112 -5.66 -5.40 21.17
C ALA A 112 -5.80 -5.02 22.65
N ALA A 113 -5.58 -3.73 22.98
CA ALA A 113 -5.74 -3.24 24.33
C ALA A 113 -7.21 -3.32 24.78
N ALA A 114 -8.14 -2.97 23.89
CA ALA A 114 -9.57 -3.03 24.21
C ALA A 114 -10.03 -4.47 24.45
N PHE A 115 -9.61 -5.40 23.61
CA PHE A 115 -9.95 -6.82 23.80
C PHE A 115 -9.33 -7.39 25.07
N ALA A 116 -8.09 -7.00 25.40
CA ALA A 116 -7.43 -7.44 26.63
C ALA A 116 -8.17 -6.91 27.85
N ALA A 117 -8.60 -5.65 27.83
CA ALA A 117 -9.38 -5.07 28.92
C ALA A 117 -10.73 -5.77 29.09
N PHE A 118 -11.40 -6.07 28.00
CA PHE A 118 -12.67 -6.78 28.00
C PHE A 118 -12.52 -8.19 28.58
N ASP A 119 -11.50 -8.92 28.14
CA ASP A 119 -11.23 -10.29 28.63
C ASP A 119 -10.90 -10.28 30.13
N ALA A 120 -10.12 -9.28 30.59
CA ALA A 120 -9.79 -9.14 32.01
C ALA A 120 -11.03 -8.86 32.84
N GLU A 121 -11.93 -8.03 32.34
CA GLU A 121 -13.19 -7.72 33.03
C GLU A 121 -14.08 -8.97 33.14
N GLN A 122 -14.19 -9.74 32.06
CA GLN A 122 -14.96 -11.00 32.10
C GLN A 122 -14.36 -12.00 33.08
N SER A 123 -13.03 -12.07 33.18
CA SER A 123 -12.37 -12.94 34.14
C SER A 123 -12.67 -12.57 35.58
N ARG A 124 -12.82 -11.26 35.86
CA ARG A 124 -13.18 -10.78 37.20
C ARG A 124 -14.61 -11.11 37.58
N GLU A 125 -15.49 -11.19 36.60
CA GLU A 125 -16.91 -11.52 36.83
C GLU A 125 -17.14 -13.01 37.08
N ARG A 126 -16.17 -13.85 36.75
CA ARG A 126 -16.23 -15.28 37.01
C ARG A 126 -15.66 -15.55 38.41
#